data_f26bfcb1e2dde6d38bf7b202123fa4f8
#
_entry.id   f26bfcb1e2dde6d38bf7b202123fa4f8
#
_cell.length_a   1.000
_cell.length_b   1.000
_cell.length_c   1.000
_cell.angle_alpha   90.00
_cell.angle_beta   90.00
_cell.angle_gamma   90.00
#
_symmetry.space_group_name_H-M   'P 1'
#
loop_
_entity.id
_entity.type
_entity.pdbx_description
1 polymer ?
#
loop_
_entity_poly.entity_id
_entity_poly.type
_entity_poly.pdbx_seq_one_letter_code
_entity_poly.pdbx_strand_id
1 'polypeptide(L)'
;MKFAKPKKFYVWCFWIPMPLITLAWIYILYDDRMWTDWRVWAVTTPIIYFLGYFSWFGHVQYNELVEKKFPSLEETLKRNVYKIGVNLLVMTPSVLIILYVFQYFHILGYSIQENDIKYAYLTGLSVNLVFETLYEAVYILDKHRENSIEKELLEKMNLQQEFDNLKQKV
;
A
#
# COMPACT_ATOMS: atom_id res chain seq x y z
N MET A 1 -19.54 -4.06 8.76
CA MET A 1 -18.45 -4.24 7.79
C MET A 1 -17.26 -4.80 8.56
N LYS A 2 -16.82 -6.05 8.31
CA LYS A 2 -15.63 -6.59 8.98
C LYS A 2 -14.42 -6.12 8.19
N PHE A 3 -13.55 -5.32 8.83
CA PHE A 3 -12.27 -4.94 8.24
C PHE A 3 -11.39 -6.19 8.05
N ALA A 4 -10.82 -6.33 6.88
CA ALA A 4 -9.93 -7.43 6.59
C ALA A 4 -8.60 -7.23 7.35
N LYS A 5 -8.06 -8.34 7.87
CA LYS A 5 -6.75 -8.32 8.52
C LYS A 5 -5.68 -8.23 7.44
N PRO A 6 -4.81 -7.21 7.45
CA PRO A 6 -3.80 -7.05 6.42
C PRO A 6 -2.85 -8.24 6.38
N LYS A 7 -2.48 -8.68 5.18
CA LYS A 7 -1.46 -9.71 4.99
C LYS A 7 -0.13 -9.27 5.63
N LYS A 8 0.66 -10.20 6.15
CA LYS A 8 1.96 -9.90 6.78
C LYS A 8 2.87 -9.03 5.89
N PHE A 9 2.86 -9.29 4.58
CA PHE A 9 3.62 -8.51 3.61
C PHE A 9 3.25 -7.02 3.63
N TYR A 10 1.95 -6.67 3.68
CA TYR A 10 1.51 -5.27 3.73
C TYR A 10 1.96 -4.56 5.00
N VAL A 11 2.03 -5.28 6.12
CA VAL A 11 2.54 -4.73 7.38
C VAL A 11 4.03 -4.38 7.26
N TRP A 12 4.84 -5.25 6.64
CA TRP A 12 6.25 -4.96 6.38
C TRP A 12 6.44 -3.80 5.40
N CYS A 13 5.59 -3.70 4.37
CA CYS A 13 5.57 -2.57 3.44
C CYS A 13 5.25 -1.22 4.12
N PHE A 14 4.63 -1.22 5.28
CA PHE A 14 4.48 -0.01 6.09
C PHE A 14 5.74 0.28 6.91
N TRP A 15 6.18 -0.67 7.74
CA TRP A 15 7.22 -0.42 8.73
C TRP A 15 8.61 -0.17 8.14
N ILE A 16 8.99 -0.87 7.07
CA ILE A 16 10.34 -0.76 6.50
C ILE A 16 10.59 0.62 5.83
N PRO A 17 9.73 1.14 4.95
CA PRO A 17 9.97 2.42 4.28
C PRO A 17 9.56 3.64 5.11
N MET A 18 8.76 3.45 6.17
CA MET A 18 8.24 4.56 6.96
C MET A 18 9.31 5.50 7.52
N PRO A 19 10.50 5.04 7.96
CA PRO A 19 11.60 5.93 8.36
C PRO A 19 12.06 6.85 7.24
N LEU A 20 12.18 6.33 5.99
CA LEU A 20 12.59 7.13 4.83
C LEU A 20 11.50 8.13 4.42
N ILE A 21 10.24 7.70 4.45
CA ILE A 21 9.08 8.56 4.19
C ILE A 21 9.04 9.70 5.22
N THR A 22 9.24 9.37 6.49
CA THR A 22 9.25 10.37 7.57
C THR A 22 10.40 11.36 7.39
N LEU A 23 11.59 10.90 6.99
CA LEU A 23 12.73 11.76 6.68
C LEU A 23 12.38 12.74 5.56
N ALA A 24 11.78 12.27 4.47
CA ALA A 24 11.35 13.11 3.37
C ALA A 24 10.30 14.16 3.83
N TRP A 25 9.33 13.76 4.65
CA TRP A 25 8.33 14.68 5.20
C TRP A 25 8.94 15.72 6.14
N ILE A 26 9.88 15.33 7.01
CA ILE A 26 10.56 16.27 7.91
C ILE A 26 11.34 17.30 7.10
N TYR A 27 12.00 16.86 6.01
CA TYR A 27 12.70 17.78 5.12
C TYR A 27 11.74 18.75 4.42
N ILE A 28 10.61 18.27 3.90
CA ILE A 28 9.59 19.12 3.27
C ILE A 28 9.04 20.17 4.25
N LEU A 29 8.80 19.78 5.51
CA LEU A 29 8.18 20.66 6.51
C LEU A 29 9.16 21.65 7.14
N TYR A 30 10.43 21.30 7.26
CA TYR A 30 11.37 22.05 8.09
C TYR A 30 12.73 22.31 7.45
N ASP A 31 12.97 21.86 6.22
CA ASP A 31 14.24 22.04 5.49
C ASP A 31 15.45 21.70 6.37
N ASP A 32 16.46 22.56 6.39
CA ASP A 32 17.70 22.37 7.12
C ASP A 32 17.54 22.31 8.66
N ARG A 33 16.41 22.74 9.21
CA ARG A 33 16.15 22.62 10.65
C ARG A 33 16.13 21.18 11.12
N MET A 34 15.88 20.23 10.23
CA MET A 34 15.95 18.80 10.56
C MET A 34 17.33 18.38 11.10
N TRP A 35 18.39 19.09 10.73
CA TRP A 35 19.77 18.77 11.15
C TRP A 35 20.20 19.50 12.43
N THR A 36 19.54 20.58 12.79
CA THR A 36 19.94 21.46 13.89
C THR A 36 19.01 21.40 15.10
N ASP A 37 17.74 21.01 14.90
CA ASP A 37 16.74 20.99 15.97
C ASP A 37 16.16 19.58 16.16
N TRP A 38 16.61 18.87 17.19
CA TRP A 38 16.12 17.53 17.53
C TRP A 38 14.61 17.46 17.80
N ARG A 39 13.99 18.60 18.22
CA ARG A 39 12.53 18.69 18.49
C ARG A 39 11.73 18.41 17.23
N VAL A 40 12.25 18.77 16.06
CA VAL A 40 11.63 18.50 14.78
C VAL A 40 11.41 17.00 14.60
N TRP A 41 12.40 16.18 14.92
CA TRP A 41 12.28 14.72 14.88
C TRP A 41 11.33 14.18 15.96
N ALA A 42 11.47 14.64 17.20
CA ALA A 42 10.70 14.14 18.33
C ALA A 42 9.19 14.39 18.19
N VAL A 43 8.81 15.52 17.62
CA VAL A 43 7.40 15.90 17.45
C VAL A 43 6.83 15.41 16.13
N THR A 44 7.56 15.58 15.03
CA THR A 44 7.05 15.29 13.68
C THR A 44 6.93 13.79 13.42
N THR A 45 7.92 13.00 13.87
CA THR A 45 7.91 11.54 13.64
C THR A 45 6.63 10.86 14.10
N PRO A 46 6.19 10.98 15.38
CA PRO A 46 4.96 10.31 15.82
C PRO A 46 3.72 10.79 15.07
N ILE A 47 3.65 12.06 14.70
CA ILE A 47 2.51 12.61 13.95
C ILE A 47 2.47 12.00 12.53
N ILE A 48 3.59 11.98 11.82
CA ILE A 48 3.68 11.40 10.47
C ILE A 48 3.38 9.89 10.51
N TYR A 49 3.89 9.16 11.50
CA TYR A 49 3.58 7.74 11.65
C TYR A 49 2.09 7.50 11.91
N PHE A 50 1.47 8.30 12.75
CA PHE A 50 0.05 8.19 13.06
C PHE A 50 -0.80 8.47 11.83
N LEU A 51 -0.61 9.61 11.15
CA LEU A 51 -1.37 9.97 9.96
C LEU A 51 -1.07 9.02 8.79
N GLY A 52 0.19 8.62 8.62
CA GLY A 52 0.61 7.64 7.63
C GLY A 52 -0.02 6.27 7.84
N TYR A 53 -0.18 5.83 9.09
CA TYR A 53 -0.87 4.57 9.41
C TYR A 53 -2.32 4.57 8.94
N PHE A 54 -3.06 5.64 9.18
CA PHE A 54 -4.46 5.73 8.71
C PHE A 54 -4.55 5.74 7.19
N SER A 55 -3.67 6.49 6.52
CA SER A 55 -3.59 6.50 5.06
C SER A 55 -3.29 5.11 4.51
N TRP A 56 -2.24 4.46 5.02
CA TRP A 56 -1.88 3.10 4.63
C TRP A 56 -3.01 2.08 4.88
N PHE A 57 -3.65 2.15 6.05
CA PHE A 57 -4.76 1.25 6.37
C PHE A 57 -5.92 1.41 5.39
N GLY A 58 -6.27 2.64 5.02
CA GLY A 58 -7.27 2.95 4.00
C GLY A 58 -6.91 2.35 2.64
N HIS A 59 -5.65 2.49 2.21
CA HIS A 59 -5.15 1.90 0.97
C HIS A 59 -5.24 0.36 0.97
N VAL A 60 -4.82 -0.29 2.06
CA VAL A 60 -4.88 -1.76 2.17
C VAL A 60 -6.33 -2.26 2.08
N GLN A 61 -7.27 -1.62 2.81
CA GLN A 61 -8.69 -2.00 2.76
C GLN A 61 -9.26 -1.84 1.34
N TYR A 62 -8.91 -0.76 0.66
CA TYR A 62 -9.36 -0.52 -0.69
C TYR A 62 -8.78 -1.53 -1.69
N ASN A 63 -7.48 -1.81 -1.62
CA ASN A 63 -6.83 -2.80 -2.48
C ASN A 63 -7.49 -4.16 -2.37
N GLU A 64 -7.83 -4.61 -1.17
CA GLU A 64 -8.57 -5.85 -0.97
C GLU A 64 -9.97 -5.84 -1.61
N LEU A 65 -10.67 -4.71 -1.57
CA LEU A 65 -11.98 -4.58 -2.23
C LEU A 65 -11.85 -4.69 -3.75
N VAL A 66 -10.84 -4.06 -4.33
CA VAL A 66 -10.57 -4.12 -5.78
C VAL A 66 -10.14 -5.53 -6.20
N GLU A 67 -9.27 -6.20 -5.43
CA GLU A 67 -8.85 -7.58 -5.68
C GLU A 67 -10.03 -8.56 -5.64
N LYS A 68 -10.97 -8.37 -4.73
CA LYS A 68 -12.22 -9.17 -4.67
C LYS A 68 -13.15 -8.90 -5.84
N LYS A 69 -13.17 -7.67 -6.34
CA LYS A 69 -14.02 -7.29 -7.48
C LYS A 69 -13.47 -7.79 -8.82
N PHE A 70 -12.15 -7.85 -8.95
CA PHE A 70 -11.43 -8.26 -10.17
C PHE A 70 -10.41 -9.37 -9.85
N PRO A 71 -10.88 -10.61 -9.56
CA PRO A 71 -10.01 -11.67 -9.10
C PRO A 71 -9.19 -12.34 -10.20
N SER A 72 -9.58 -12.19 -11.47
CA SER A 72 -8.91 -12.82 -12.60
C SER A 72 -7.60 -12.13 -12.98
N LEU A 73 -6.61 -12.92 -13.41
CA LEU A 73 -5.36 -12.40 -13.98
C LEU A 73 -5.59 -11.65 -15.30
N GLU A 74 -6.62 -12.00 -16.05
CA GLU A 74 -7.00 -11.33 -17.31
C GLU A 74 -7.53 -9.90 -17.05
N GLU A 75 -8.00 -9.62 -15.84
CA GLU A 75 -8.51 -8.31 -15.44
C GLU A 75 -7.46 -7.40 -14.80
N THR A 76 -6.18 -7.79 -14.85
CA THR A 76 -5.06 -7.03 -14.24
C THR A 76 -5.06 -5.55 -14.65
N LEU A 77 -5.31 -5.24 -15.92
CA LEU A 77 -5.35 -3.86 -16.38
C LEU A 77 -6.48 -3.05 -15.72
N LYS A 78 -7.68 -3.62 -15.67
CA LYS A 78 -8.84 -2.98 -15.03
C LYS A 78 -8.56 -2.77 -13.55
N ARG A 79 -8.04 -3.79 -12.87
CA ARG A 79 -7.66 -3.73 -11.45
C ARG A 79 -6.68 -2.61 -11.18
N ASN A 80 -5.62 -2.48 -11.98
CA ASN A 80 -4.62 -1.43 -11.84
C ASN A 80 -5.19 -0.04 -12.07
N VAL A 81 -6.04 0.16 -13.08
CA VAL A 81 -6.72 1.44 -13.32
C VAL A 81 -7.56 1.85 -12.10
N TYR A 82 -8.33 0.91 -11.52
CA TYR A 82 -9.11 1.19 -10.31
C TYR A 82 -8.22 1.51 -9.10
N LYS A 83 -7.14 0.75 -8.89
CA LYS A 83 -6.19 0.99 -7.79
C LYS A 83 -5.52 2.37 -7.92
N ILE A 84 -5.01 2.72 -9.10
CA ILE A 84 -4.38 4.03 -9.34
C ILE A 84 -5.38 5.17 -9.16
N GLY A 85 -6.59 5.05 -9.70
CA GLY A 85 -7.61 6.09 -9.60
C GLY A 85 -7.98 6.42 -8.16
N VAL A 86 -8.21 5.40 -7.34
CA VAL A 86 -8.54 5.61 -5.92
C VAL A 86 -7.32 5.96 -5.09
N ASN A 87 -6.16 5.45 -5.46
CA ASN A 87 -4.92 5.86 -4.83
C ASN A 87 -4.78 7.40 -4.88
N LEU A 88 -4.99 8.01 -6.04
CA LEU A 88 -5.00 9.47 -6.16
C LEU A 88 -6.06 10.13 -5.27
N LEU A 89 -7.28 9.55 -5.21
CA LEU A 89 -8.37 10.07 -4.38
C LEU A 89 -8.10 9.97 -2.87
N VAL A 90 -7.40 8.95 -2.41
CA VAL A 90 -7.04 8.78 -0.99
C VAL A 90 -5.76 9.54 -0.64
N MET A 91 -4.76 9.52 -1.52
CA MET A 91 -3.49 10.18 -1.30
C MET A 91 -3.63 11.69 -1.20
N THR A 92 -4.39 12.31 -2.11
CA THR A 92 -4.53 13.77 -2.16
C THR A 92 -5.05 14.34 -0.83
N PRO A 93 -6.18 13.86 -0.26
CA PRO A 93 -6.60 14.31 1.07
C PRO A 93 -5.58 14.00 2.15
N SER A 94 -4.91 12.84 2.11
CA SER A 94 -3.93 12.47 3.13
C SER A 94 -2.75 13.43 3.18
N VAL A 95 -2.19 13.79 2.02
CA VAL A 95 -1.12 14.80 1.91
C VAL A 95 -1.57 16.15 2.44
N LEU A 96 -2.75 16.60 2.02
CA LEU A 96 -3.30 17.89 2.47
C LEU A 96 -3.57 17.89 3.98
N ILE A 97 -4.13 16.80 4.53
CA ILE A 97 -4.38 16.69 5.97
C ILE A 97 -3.07 16.83 6.75
N ILE A 98 -1.98 16.17 6.31
CA ILE A 98 -0.69 16.32 6.97
C ILE A 98 -0.26 17.78 7.00
N LEU A 99 -0.21 18.44 5.84
CA LEU A 99 0.22 19.85 5.74
C LEU A 99 -0.68 20.77 6.57
N TYR A 100 -2.01 20.59 6.49
CA TYR A 100 -2.95 21.43 7.24
C TYR A 100 -2.91 21.18 8.75
N VAL A 101 -2.65 19.96 9.22
CA VAL A 101 -2.45 19.69 10.65
C VAL A 101 -1.24 20.47 11.17
N PHE A 102 -0.12 20.42 10.46
CA PHE A 102 1.07 21.16 10.84
C PHE A 102 0.86 22.68 10.79
N GLN A 103 0.16 23.18 9.77
CA GLN A 103 -0.20 24.59 9.63
C GLN A 103 -1.16 25.06 10.72
N TYR A 104 -2.24 24.34 10.96
CA TYR A 104 -3.31 24.74 11.89
C TYR A 104 -2.83 24.82 13.33
N PHE A 105 -2.02 23.85 13.75
CA PHE A 105 -1.44 23.83 15.10
C PHE A 105 -0.13 24.61 15.21
N HIS A 106 0.35 25.22 14.13
CA HIS A 106 1.65 25.91 14.07
C HIS A 106 2.79 25.06 14.66
N ILE A 107 2.81 23.76 14.38
CA ILE A 107 3.72 22.81 15.01
C ILE A 107 5.16 23.26 14.77
N LEU A 108 5.87 23.57 15.84
CA LEU A 108 7.24 24.10 15.83
C LEU A 108 7.43 25.33 14.93
N GLY A 109 6.35 26.13 14.78
CA GLY A 109 6.37 27.33 13.97
C GLY A 109 6.25 27.08 12.46
N TYR A 110 5.76 25.92 12.05
CA TYR A 110 5.53 25.61 10.66
C TYR A 110 4.48 26.55 10.03
N SER A 111 4.78 27.00 8.83
CA SER A 111 3.84 27.68 7.94
C SER A 111 4.02 27.18 6.52
N ILE A 112 2.92 26.84 5.84
CA ILE A 112 2.93 26.30 4.47
C ILE A 112 3.63 27.27 3.54
N GLN A 113 4.61 26.76 2.80
CA GLN A 113 5.31 27.45 1.73
C GLN A 113 4.77 27.00 0.37
N GLU A 114 5.02 27.80 -0.67
CA GLU A 114 4.49 27.52 -2.01
C GLU A 114 4.90 26.16 -2.57
N ASN A 115 6.12 25.72 -2.27
CA ASN A 115 6.67 24.48 -2.78
C ASN A 115 6.30 23.23 -1.95
N ASP A 116 5.84 23.40 -0.70
CA ASP A 116 5.58 22.27 0.20
C ASP A 116 4.50 21.34 -0.35
N ILE A 117 3.42 21.90 -0.88
CA ILE A 117 2.33 21.12 -1.49
C ILE A 117 2.87 20.32 -2.68
N LYS A 118 3.68 20.95 -3.53
CA LYS A 118 4.25 20.29 -4.70
C LYS A 118 5.18 19.14 -4.31
N TYR A 119 6.10 19.36 -3.39
CA TYR A 119 7.05 18.33 -2.96
C TYR A 119 6.37 17.21 -2.17
N ALA A 120 5.45 17.55 -1.29
CA ALA A 120 4.65 16.58 -0.55
C ALA A 120 3.81 15.70 -1.50
N TYR A 121 3.18 16.31 -2.51
CA TYR A 121 2.38 15.59 -3.50
C TYR A 121 3.25 14.67 -4.36
N LEU A 122 4.39 15.15 -4.88
CA LEU A 122 5.32 14.34 -5.67
C LEU A 122 5.89 13.17 -4.85
N THR A 123 6.26 13.40 -3.60
CA THR A 123 6.74 12.36 -2.69
C THR A 123 5.64 11.32 -2.45
N GLY A 124 4.42 11.76 -2.12
CA GLY A 124 3.27 10.87 -1.93
C GLY A 124 2.97 10.04 -3.17
N LEU A 125 2.95 10.66 -4.36
CA LEU A 125 2.72 9.96 -5.63
C LEU A 125 3.78 8.91 -5.91
N SER A 126 5.06 9.26 -5.75
CA SER A 126 6.18 8.33 -5.99
C SER A 126 6.12 7.12 -5.06
N VAL A 127 5.90 7.34 -3.77
CA VAL A 127 5.78 6.29 -2.76
C VAL A 127 4.60 5.38 -3.08
N ASN A 128 3.43 5.94 -3.40
CA ASN A 128 2.25 5.16 -3.70
C ASN A 128 2.39 4.31 -4.98
N LEU A 129 2.99 4.85 -6.04
CA LEU A 129 3.24 4.08 -7.27
C LEU A 129 4.15 2.87 -7.02
N VAL A 130 5.19 3.04 -6.21
CA VAL A 130 6.08 1.92 -5.83
C VAL A 130 5.30 0.86 -5.06
N PHE A 131 4.51 1.25 -4.06
CA PHE A 131 3.74 0.29 -3.29
C PHE A 131 2.65 -0.42 -4.08
N GLU A 132 1.91 0.30 -4.93
CA GLU A 132 0.91 -0.34 -5.79
C GLU A 132 1.53 -1.37 -6.73
N THR A 133 2.70 -1.06 -7.29
CA THR A 133 3.43 -2.01 -8.12
C THR A 133 3.85 -3.27 -7.33
N LEU A 134 4.35 -3.09 -6.10
CA LEU A 134 4.72 -4.20 -5.23
C LEU A 134 3.51 -5.04 -4.81
N TYR A 135 2.40 -4.41 -4.44
CA TYR A 135 1.17 -5.11 -4.05
C TYR A 135 0.59 -5.91 -5.21
N GLU A 136 0.58 -5.34 -6.41
CA GLU A 136 0.11 -6.04 -7.60
C GLU A 136 1.02 -7.21 -7.97
N ALA A 137 2.34 -7.03 -7.89
CA ALA A 137 3.30 -8.11 -8.15
C ALA A 137 3.08 -9.30 -7.20
N VAL A 138 2.90 -9.03 -5.89
CA VAL A 138 2.62 -10.08 -4.91
C VAL A 138 1.28 -10.75 -5.17
N TYR A 139 0.25 -9.99 -5.52
CA TYR A 139 -1.06 -10.54 -5.87
C TYR A 139 -0.97 -11.49 -7.07
N ILE A 140 -0.26 -11.10 -8.13
CA ILE A 140 -0.06 -11.94 -9.34
C ILE A 140 0.70 -13.22 -8.98
N LEU A 141 1.76 -13.13 -8.18
CA LEU A 141 2.52 -14.30 -7.74
C LEU A 141 1.67 -15.27 -6.90
N ASP A 142 0.88 -14.74 -5.97
CA ASP A 142 -0.04 -15.56 -5.16
C ASP A 142 -1.06 -16.28 -6.05
N LYS A 143 -1.64 -15.58 -7.04
CA LYS A 143 -2.60 -16.16 -7.99
C LYS A 143 -1.98 -17.23 -8.90
N HIS A 144 -0.77 -17.00 -9.40
CA HIS A 144 -0.07 -18.03 -10.16
C HIS A 144 0.20 -19.27 -9.34
N ARG A 145 0.59 -19.11 -8.08
CA ARG A 145 0.81 -20.23 -7.17
C ARG A 145 -0.49 -21.01 -6.89
N GLU A 146 -1.59 -20.32 -6.62
CA GLU A 146 -2.91 -20.95 -6.42
C GLU A 146 -3.31 -21.75 -7.65
N ASN A 147 -3.21 -21.19 -8.85
CA ASN A 147 -3.55 -21.86 -10.11
C ASN A 147 -2.66 -23.09 -10.39
N SER A 148 -1.37 -23.03 -10.04
CA SER A 148 -0.48 -24.17 -10.20
C SER A 148 -0.86 -25.32 -9.26
N ILE A 149 -1.16 -25.04 -8.01
CA ILE A 149 -1.60 -26.03 -7.03
C ILE A 149 -2.92 -26.68 -7.48
N GLU A 150 -3.87 -25.87 -7.97
CA GLU A 150 -5.14 -26.38 -8.48
C GLU A 150 -4.96 -27.32 -9.67
N LYS A 151 -4.09 -26.98 -10.63
CA LYS A 151 -3.75 -27.85 -11.76
C LYS A 151 -3.14 -29.18 -11.30
N GLU A 152 -2.17 -29.15 -10.40
CA GLU A 152 -1.56 -30.36 -9.87
C GLU A 152 -2.60 -31.25 -9.14
N LEU A 153 -3.54 -30.65 -8.43
CA LEU A 153 -4.61 -31.39 -7.75
C LEU A 153 -5.55 -32.06 -8.76
N LEU A 154 -5.95 -31.33 -9.81
CA LEU A 154 -6.79 -31.87 -10.88
C LEU A 154 -6.09 -33.02 -11.62
N GLU A 155 -4.81 -32.91 -11.93
CA GLU A 155 -4.03 -33.97 -12.56
C GLU A 155 -3.98 -35.24 -11.67
N LYS A 156 -3.75 -35.06 -10.37
CA LYS A 156 -3.76 -36.18 -9.41
C LYS A 156 -5.15 -36.86 -9.34
N MET A 157 -6.22 -36.08 -9.32
CA MET A 157 -7.58 -36.60 -9.32
C MET A 157 -7.90 -37.38 -10.60
N ASN A 158 -7.48 -36.88 -11.78
CA ASN A 158 -7.68 -37.57 -13.05
C ASN A 158 -6.92 -38.89 -13.08
N LEU A 159 -5.65 -38.90 -12.65
CA LEU A 159 -4.85 -40.13 -12.55
C LEU A 159 -5.48 -41.15 -11.60
N GLN A 160 -6.03 -40.71 -10.48
CA GLN A 160 -6.73 -41.56 -9.53
C GLN A 160 -7.98 -42.18 -10.17
N GLN A 161 -8.78 -41.40 -10.88
CA GLN A 161 -9.97 -41.89 -11.59
C GLN A 161 -9.60 -42.91 -12.70
N GLU A 162 -8.55 -42.63 -13.46
CA GLU A 162 -8.07 -43.61 -14.48
C GLU A 162 -7.66 -44.92 -13.84
N PHE A 163 -6.94 -44.85 -12.71
CA PHE A 163 -6.52 -46.05 -11.98
C PHE A 163 -7.71 -46.84 -11.43
N ASP A 164 -8.70 -46.17 -10.86
CA ASP A 164 -9.91 -46.81 -10.33
C ASP A 164 -10.75 -47.42 -11.46
N ASN A 165 -10.84 -46.76 -12.62
CA ASN A 165 -11.50 -47.32 -13.80
C ASN A 165 -10.81 -48.57 -14.36
N LEU A 166 -9.46 -48.61 -14.35
CA LEU A 166 -8.69 -49.76 -14.75
C LEU A 166 -8.92 -50.95 -13.79
N LYS A 167 -8.96 -50.69 -12.49
CA LYS A 167 -9.28 -51.71 -11.47
C LYS A 167 -10.65 -52.37 -11.64
N GLN A 168 -11.66 -51.59 -12.07
CA GLN A 168 -13.02 -52.12 -12.28
C GLN A 168 -13.14 -52.96 -13.55
N LYS A 169 -12.20 -52.89 -14.49
CA LYS A 169 -12.21 -53.64 -15.75
C LYS A 169 -11.50 -55.01 -15.66
N VAL A 170 -10.79 -55.26 -14.56
CA VAL A 170 -10.14 -56.52 -14.23
C VAL A 170 -10.98 -57.34 -13.28
#